data_cee641af8fe118353925fcbe6af73d2a
#
_entry.id   cee641af8fe118353925fcbe6af73d2a
#
_cell.length_a   1.000
_cell.length_b   1.000
_cell.length_c   1.000
_cell.angle_alpha   90.00
_cell.angle_beta   90.00
_cell.angle_gamma   90.00
#
_symmetry.space_group_name_H-M   'P 1'
#
loop_
_entity.id
_entity.type
_entity.pdbx_description
1 polymer ?
#
loop_
_entity_poly.entity_id
_entity_poly.type
_entity_poly.pdbx_seq_one_letter_code
_entity_poly.pdbx_strand_id
1 'polypeptide(L)'
;MKKTLAILMALVMVLGACTFASAEVKTYKVGISIYQYTDNFMTLYRNEIAAYFKTLETDEVKYELVFADAKNDMAEQTNQMNNFVTQGMDVIILNPVQTSSADVLIDIAVSNEIPLVLINREPLAYDADGNTLDEAYEGILNNPKVCYVGADARQSGTYQGELILATANQGDINGDGKISYIMIQGDPENIDAQYRTEFSVKALTDAGKTVECLDSQVGNWDQTKGQELCANALTVHGYDVEVVFCNNDGMAMGALTAIQTAGRIVGEDIYLVGVDALPEAVEAIKLGDMTGTVLNDHIGQSHAAVDVAVQLLKGEEIQNYYWVNYVKVDKAYAAAQ
;
A
#
# COMPACT_ATOMS: atom_id res chain seq x y z
N MET A 1 -27.49 4.06 -74.57
CA MET A 1 -26.32 4.72 -74.02
C MET A 1 -26.62 5.67 -72.84
N LYS A 2 -27.65 6.54 -72.91
CA LYS A 2 -27.93 7.45 -71.74
C LYS A 2 -28.46 6.77 -70.48
N LYS A 3 -29.18 5.67 -70.57
CA LYS A 3 -29.72 4.90 -69.42
C LYS A 3 -28.69 4.00 -68.73
N THR A 4 -27.69 3.52 -69.47
CA THR A 4 -26.58 2.72 -68.92
C THR A 4 -25.58 3.59 -68.19
N LEU A 5 -25.40 4.87 -68.62
CA LEU A 5 -24.49 5.81 -67.94
C LEU A 5 -25.07 6.29 -66.59
N ALA A 6 -26.39 6.45 -66.49
CA ALA A 6 -27.07 6.83 -65.23
C ALA A 6 -27.00 5.72 -64.16
N ILE A 7 -27.07 4.44 -64.53
CA ILE A 7 -26.96 3.30 -63.63
C ILE A 7 -25.50 3.15 -63.15
N LEU A 8 -24.52 3.42 -63.97
CA LEU A 8 -23.09 3.38 -63.56
C LEU A 8 -22.73 4.51 -62.58
N MET A 9 -23.29 5.74 -62.76
CA MET A 9 -23.09 6.84 -61.82
C MET A 9 -23.81 6.59 -60.47
N ALA A 10 -24.97 5.93 -60.45
CA ALA A 10 -25.67 5.58 -59.22
C ALA A 10 -24.91 4.49 -58.45
N LEU A 11 -24.26 3.56 -59.13
CA LEU A 11 -23.47 2.48 -58.48
C LEU A 11 -22.17 3.00 -57.90
N VAL A 12 -21.55 4.02 -58.52
CA VAL A 12 -20.33 4.67 -57.99
C VAL A 12 -20.62 5.57 -56.80
N MET A 13 -21.80 6.19 -56.68
CA MET A 13 -22.21 6.95 -55.50
C MET A 13 -22.60 6.08 -54.30
N VAL A 14 -23.02 4.83 -54.47
CA VAL A 14 -23.30 3.90 -53.36
C VAL A 14 -22.02 3.25 -52.82
N LEU A 15 -20.97 3.16 -53.61
CA LEU A 15 -19.65 2.65 -53.17
C LEU A 15 -18.76 3.71 -52.52
N GLY A 16 -19.15 5.00 -52.55
CA GLY A 16 -18.39 6.11 -51.93
C GLY A 16 -18.84 6.48 -50.53
N ALA A 17 -19.87 5.83 -49.96
CA ALA A 17 -20.42 6.16 -48.66
C ALA A 17 -20.08 5.12 -47.56
N CYS A 18 -19.03 4.33 -47.74
CA CYS A 18 -18.36 3.73 -46.59
C CYS A 18 -17.52 4.81 -45.91
N THR A 19 -18.17 5.75 -45.22
CA THR A 19 -17.51 6.51 -44.18
C THR A 19 -17.05 5.46 -43.17
N PHE A 20 -15.77 5.18 -43.09
CA PHE A 20 -15.19 4.58 -41.91
C PHE A 20 -15.56 5.57 -40.77
N ALA A 21 -16.63 5.27 -40.05
CA ALA A 21 -16.85 5.91 -38.77
C ALA A 21 -15.64 5.48 -37.94
N SER A 22 -14.63 6.34 -37.86
CA SER A 22 -13.60 6.18 -36.85
C SER A 22 -14.37 6.09 -35.53
N ALA A 23 -14.30 4.95 -34.85
CA ALA A 23 -14.89 4.81 -33.54
C ALA A 23 -14.31 5.97 -32.69
N GLU A 24 -15.18 6.76 -32.10
CA GLU A 24 -14.77 7.86 -31.24
C GLU A 24 -14.00 7.25 -30.06
N VAL A 25 -12.74 7.67 -29.87
CA VAL A 25 -11.90 7.17 -28.77
C VAL A 25 -12.53 7.62 -27.47
N LYS A 26 -12.97 6.68 -26.65
CA LYS A 26 -13.49 6.96 -25.32
C LYS A 26 -12.32 7.19 -24.36
N THR A 27 -12.22 8.39 -23.81
CA THR A 27 -11.23 8.73 -22.80
C THR A 27 -11.90 8.84 -21.43
N TYR A 28 -11.46 7.99 -20.49
CA TYR A 28 -11.89 8.04 -19.11
C TYR A 28 -10.91 8.88 -18.28
N LYS A 29 -11.43 9.74 -17.42
CA LYS A 29 -10.65 10.54 -16.48
C LYS A 29 -10.58 9.83 -15.14
N VAL A 30 -9.36 9.57 -14.67
CA VAL A 30 -9.10 8.87 -13.41
C VAL A 30 -8.38 9.80 -12.44
N GLY A 31 -9.03 10.16 -11.34
CA GLY A 31 -8.40 10.91 -10.24
C GLY A 31 -7.66 9.96 -9.32
N ILE A 32 -6.41 10.26 -8.96
CA ILE A 32 -5.59 9.42 -8.09
C ILE A 32 -4.99 10.31 -7.00
N SER A 33 -5.53 10.22 -5.77
CA SER A 33 -5.02 10.94 -4.61
C SER A 33 -4.21 10.01 -3.72
N ILE A 34 -2.95 10.36 -3.50
CA ILE A 34 -2.00 9.63 -2.66
C ILE A 34 -1.72 10.45 -1.41
N TYR A 35 -1.74 9.81 -0.24
CA TYR A 35 -1.55 10.50 1.04
C TYR A 35 -0.24 11.29 1.09
N GLN A 36 0.85 10.75 0.51
CA GLN A 36 2.16 11.38 0.49
C GLN A 36 3.06 10.80 -0.60
N TYR A 37 3.72 11.65 -1.40
CA TYR A 37 4.59 11.21 -2.50
C TYR A 37 6.00 10.80 -2.06
N THR A 38 6.44 11.24 -0.88
CA THR A 38 7.77 10.90 -0.34
C THR A 38 7.85 9.50 0.25
N ASP A 39 6.72 8.81 0.40
CA ASP A 39 6.66 7.41 0.82
C ASP A 39 7.22 6.49 -0.28
N ASN A 40 8.19 5.63 0.09
CA ASN A 40 8.88 4.75 -0.84
C ASN A 40 7.94 3.68 -1.42
N PHE A 41 7.11 3.05 -0.57
CA PHE A 41 6.15 2.05 -1.01
C PHE A 41 5.10 2.65 -1.93
N MET A 42 4.50 3.79 -1.56
CA MET A 42 3.51 4.47 -2.40
C MET A 42 4.11 5.03 -3.70
N THR A 43 5.42 5.24 -3.74
CA THR A 43 6.11 5.58 -5.00
C THR A 43 6.11 4.40 -5.98
N LEU A 44 6.39 3.18 -5.52
CA LEU A 44 6.29 1.97 -6.33
C LEU A 44 4.83 1.73 -6.76
N TYR A 45 3.89 1.83 -5.82
CA TYR A 45 2.47 1.60 -6.04
C TYR A 45 1.88 2.52 -7.12
N ARG A 46 2.08 3.86 -7.00
CA ARG A 46 1.55 4.82 -7.97
C ARG A 46 2.18 4.70 -9.37
N ASN A 47 3.48 4.34 -9.43
CA ASN A 47 4.15 4.13 -10.69
C ASN A 47 3.58 2.92 -11.42
N GLU A 48 3.27 1.84 -10.67
CA GLU A 48 2.67 0.63 -11.21
C GLU A 48 1.22 0.87 -11.66
N ILE A 49 0.41 1.65 -10.90
CA ILE A 49 -0.92 2.10 -11.36
C ILE A 49 -0.81 2.75 -12.75
N ALA A 50 0.12 3.71 -12.91
CA ALA A 50 0.28 4.41 -14.17
C ALA A 50 0.73 3.48 -15.31
N ALA A 51 1.67 2.59 -15.03
CA ALA A 51 2.17 1.61 -15.99
C ALA A 51 1.07 0.64 -16.41
N TYR A 52 0.29 0.12 -15.47
CA TYR A 52 -0.75 -0.88 -15.74
C TYR A 52 -1.92 -0.27 -16.51
N PHE A 53 -2.42 0.92 -16.17
CA PHE A 53 -3.43 1.61 -16.99
C PHE A 53 -2.95 1.76 -18.44
N LYS A 54 -1.67 2.06 -18.65
CA LYS A 54 -1.11 2.20 -19.99
C LYS A 54 -1.17 0.91 -20.81
N THR A 55 -1.03 -0.25 -20.17
CA THR A 55 -1.16 -1.56 -20.84
C THR A 55 -2.60 -1.89 -21.25
N LEU A 56 -3.60 -1.30 -20.58
CA LEU A 56 -5.02 -1.53 -20.85
C LEU A 56 -5.58 -0.60 -21.93
N GLU A 57 -4.82 0.39 -22.39
CA GLU A 57 -5.23 1.27 -23.49
C GLU A 57 -5.33 0.53 -24.82
N THR A 58 -6.34 0.90 -25.59
CA THR A 58 -6.58 0.40 -26.95
C THR A 58 -6.75 1.59 -27.92
N ASP A 59 -7.00 1.30 -29.18
CA ASP A 59 -7.34 2.35 -30.16
C ASP A 59 -8.72 2.99 -29.88
N GLU A 60 -9.57 2.33 -29.09
CA GLU A 60 -10.94 2.76 -28.76
C GLU A 60 -11.05 3.35 -27.35
N VAL A 61 -10.13 3.00 -26.42
CA VAL A 61 -10.19 3.39 -25.01
C VAL A 61 -8.86 3.95 -24.54
N LYS A 62 -8.91 5.11 -23.88
CA LYS A 62 -7.76 5.78 -23.24
C LYS A 62 -8.09 6.17 -21.81
N TYR A 63 -7.05 6.36 -20.99
CA TYR A 63 -7.16 6.79 -19.60
C TYR A 63 -6.33 8.06 -19.41
N GLU A 64 -7.00 9.13 -18.96
CA GLU A 64 -6.36 10.37 -18.53
C GLU A 64 -6.19 10.31 -17.01
N LEU A 65 -4.95 10.11 -16.54
CA LEU A 65 -4.64 9.97 -15.13
C LEU A 65 -4.25 11.31 -14.52
N VAL A 66 -4.95 11.71 -13.45
CA VAL A 66 -4.67 12.94 -12.71
C VAL A 66 -4.22 12.56 -11.30
N PHE A 67 -2.91 12.60 -11.08
CA PHE A 67 -2.30 12.31 -9.79
C PHE A 67 -2.24 13.54 -8.89
N ALA A 68 -2.50 13.38 -7.60
CA ALA A 68 -2.44 14.41 -6.58
C ALA A 68 -1.71 13.92 -5.32
N ASP A 69 -0.78 14.74 -4.81
CA ASP A 69 -0.06 14.52 -3.57
C ASP A 69 -0.78 15.26 -2.43
N ALA A 70 -1.34 14.54 -1.47
CA ALA A 70 -2.01 15.15 -0.32
C ALA A 70 -1.03 15.66 0.73
N LYS A 71 0.28 15.37 0.62
CA LYS A 71 1.35 15.87 1.52
C LYS A 71 1.11 15.56 3.00
N ASN A 72 0.44 14.44 3.26
CA ASN A 72 0.00 14.04 4.59
C ASN A 72 -0.89 15.09 5.29
N ASP A 73 -1.70 15.82 4.51
CA ASP A 73 -2.61 16.86 4.97
C ASP A 73 -4.05 16.55 4.54
N MET A 74 -4.92 16.30 5.53
CA MET A 74 -6.32 15.93 5.30
C MET A 74 -7.12 17.07 4.63
N ALA A 75 -6.80 18.34 4.93
CA ALA A 75 -7.47 19.46 4.29
C ALA A 75 -7.08 19.59 2.81
N GLU A 76 -5.80 19.37 2.50
CA GLU A 76 -5.32 19.29 1.11
C GLU A 76 -6.01 18.15 0.36
N GLN A 77 -6.12 16.96 0.98
CA GLN A 77 -6.78 15.82 0.34
C GLN A 77 -8.28 16.07 0.10
N THR A 78 -8.96 16.69 1.06
CA THR A 78 -10.37 17.12 0.88
C THR A 78 -10.51 18.08 -0.29
N ASN A 79 -9.60 19.05 -0.44
CA ASN A 79 -9.58 19.96 -1.58
C ASN A 79 -9.35 19.22 -2.90
N GLN A 80 -8.47 18.21 -2.92
CA GLN A 80 -8.21 17.39 -4.10
C GLN A 80 -9.46 16.62 -4.51
N MET A 81 -10.19 16.00 -3.58
CA MET A 81 -11.44 15.30 -3.86
C MET A 81 -12.48 16.24 -4.49
N ASN A 82 -12.66 17.45 -3.95
CA ASN A 82 -13.55 18.46 -4.53
C ASN A 82 -13.10 18.93 -5.93
N ASN A 83 -11.80 19.03 -6.15
CA ASN A 83 -11.24 19.33 -7.47
C ASN A 83 -11.50 18.20 -8.47
N PHE A 84 -11.39 16.94 -8.08
CA PHE A 84 -11.73 15.79 -8.92
C PHE A 84 -13.22 15.81 -9.32
N VAL A 85 -14.12 16.11 -8.38
CA VAL A 85 -15.54 16.33 -8.67
C VAL A 85 -15.72 17.43 -9.73
N THR A 86 -15.09 18.59 -9.52
CA THR A 86 -15.21 19.75 -10.43
C THR A 86 -14.65 19.46 -11.83
N GLN A 87 -13.58 18.66 -11.93
CA GLN A 87 -12.96 18.25 -13.19
C GLN A 87 -13.75 17.12 -13.90
N GLY A 88 -14.74 16.54 -13.23
CA GLY A 88 -15.57 15.46 -13.77
C GLY A 88 -14.78 14.18 -13.96
N MET A 89 -14.13 13.69 -12.89
CA MET A 89 -13.50 12.37 -12.92
C MET A 89 -14.56 11.29 -13.05
N ASP A 90 -14.28 10.28 -13.88
CA ASP A 90 -15.16 9.12 -14.09
C ASP A 90 -14.98 8.07 -12.98
N VAL A 91 -13.82 8.03 -12.33
CA VAL A 91 -13.49 7.17 -11.17
C VAL A 91 -12.38 7.82 -10.36
N ILE A 92 -12.37 7.58 -9.05
CA ILE A 92 -11.30 8.03 -8.16
C ILE A 92 -10.63 6.81 -7.50
N ILE A 93 -9.29 6.81 -7.46
CA ILE A 93 -8.47 5.91 -6.65
C ILE A 93 -7.88 6.73 -5.51
N LEU A 94 -8.14 6.34 -4.28
CA LEU A 94 -7.84 7.12 -3.08
C LEU A 94 -7.02 6.34 -2.07
N ASN A 95 -5.83 6.84 -1.76
CA ASN A 95 -5.06 6.43 -0.58
C ASN A 95 -5.26 7.50 0.51
N PRO A 96 -6.08 7.27 1.53
CA PRO A 96 -6.46 8.31 2.49
C PRO A 96 -5.30 8.72 3.38
N VAL A 97 -5.25 10.02 3.72
CA VAL A 97 -4.27 10.56 4.69
C VAL A 97 -4.54 9.99 6.08
N GLN A 98 -5.79 9.98 6.51
CA GLN A 98 -6.23 9.45 7.80
C GLN A 98 -7.31 8.40 7.59
N THR A 99 -7.12 7.23 8.17
CA THR A 99 -8.10 6.14 8.10
C THR A 99 -9.34 6.44 8.92
N SER A 100 -9.16 7.12 10.05
CA SER A 100 -10.24 7.57 10.95
C SER A 100 -11.17 8.64 10.38
N SER A 101 -10.74 9.34 9.32
CA SER A 101 -11.51 10.42 8.68
C SER A 101 -11.77 10.15 7.19
N ALA A 102 -11.62 8.91 6.75
CA ALA A 102 -11.83 8.52 5.36
C ALA A 102 -13.31 8.66 4.92
N ASP A 103 -14.25 8.61 5.88
CA ASP A 103 -15.69 8.83 5.67
C ASP A 103 -15.97 10.15 4.96
N VAL A 104 -15.31 11.24 5.35
CA VAL A 104 -15.45 12.56 4.71
C VAL A 104 -15.09 12.50 3.22
N LEU A 105 -14.03 11.78 2.86
CA LEU A 105 -13.56 11.65 1.47
C LEU A 105 -14.48 10.72 0.67
N ILE A 106 -14.97 9.64 1.30
CA ILE A 106 -15.96 8.72 0.73
C ILE A 106 -17.25 9.46 0.42
N ASP A 107 -17.76 10.26 1.36
CA ASP A 107 -19.00 11.03 1.20
C ASP A 107 -18.92 12.02 0.05
N ILE A 108 -17.76 12.65 -0.20
CA ILE A 108 -17.57 13.53 -1.35
C ILE A 108 -17.75 12.76 -2.66
N ALA A 109 -17.15 11.58 -2.80
CA ALA A 109 -17.29 10.77 -4.00
C ALA A 109 -18.73 10.26 -4.17
N VAL A 110 -19.30 9.68 -3.12
CA VAL A 110 -20.64 9.06 -3.10
C VAL A 110 -21.72 10.10 -3.41
N SER A 111 -21.68 11.27 -2.76
CA SER A 111 -22.66 12.35 -2.97
C SER A 111 -22.64 12.92 -4.40
N ASN A 112 -21.54 12.73 -5.12
CA ASN A 112 -21.38 13.16 -6.51
C ASN A 112 -21.46 11.97 -7.51
N GLU A 113 -21.87 10.79 -7.03
CA GLU A 113 -22.04 9.56 -7.83
C GLU A 113 -20.75 9.07 -8.51
N ILE A 114 -19.57 9.50 -8.07
CA ILE A 114 -18.29 9.11 -8.63
C ILE A 114 -17.85 7.79 -7.98
N PRO A 115 -17.59 6.73 -8.74
CA PRO A 115 -17.04 5.48 -8.23
C PRO A 115 -15.69 5.69 -7.52
N LEU A 116 -15.46 4.95 -6.42
CA LEU A 116 -14.29 5.13 -5.56
C LEU A 116 -13.61 3.80 -5.23
N VAL A 117 -12.33 3.73 -5.49
CA VAL A 117 -11.45 2.62 -5.06
C VAL A 117 -10.50 3.14 -4.00
N LEU A 118 -10.72 2.73 -2.74
CA LEU A 118 -9.77 3.00 -1.65
C LEU A 118 -8.61 2.02 -1.75
N ILE A 119 -7.39 2.48 -1.49
CA ILE A 119 -6.19 1.65 -1.60
C ILE A 119 -5.29 1.75 -0.37
N ASN A 120 -4.57 0.67 -0.06
CA ASN A 120 -3.50 0.55 0.93
C ASN A 120 -3.93 0.84 2.37
N ARG A 121 -4.41 2.05 2.70
CA ARG A 121 -4.87 2.42 4.03
C ARG A 121 -6.36 2.08 4.18
N GLU A 122 -6.66 1.02 4.93
CA GLU A 122 -8.03 0.59 5.18
C GLU A 122 -8.79 1.65 5.98
N PRO A 123 -9.95 2.13 5.50
CA PRO A 123 -10.75 3.07 6.26
C PRO A 123 -11.37 2.36 7.48
N LEU A 124 -11.31 3.01 8.63
CA LEU A 124 -11.86 2.52 9.86
C LEU A 124 -13.13 3.25 10.21
N ALA A 125 -14.13 2.50 10.69
CA ALA A 125 -15.24 3.04 11.45
C ALA A 125 -14.90 3.00 12.94
N TYR A 126 -15.28 4.03 13.66
CA TYR A 126 -15.30 4.05 15.13
C TYR A 126 -16.75 4.00 15.61
N ASP A 127 -17.01 3.28 16.70
CA ASP A 127 -18.28 3.38 17.39
C ASP A 127 -18.39 4.72 18.16
N ALA A 128 -19.56 4.98 18.74
CA ALA A 128 -19.81 6.20 19.51
C ALA A 128 -18.89 6.37 20.75
N ASP A 129 -18.26 5.30 21.19
CA ASP A 129 -17.34 5.26 22.34
C ASP A 129 -15.87 5.37 21.91
N GLY A 130 -15.61 5.48 20.58
CA GLY A 130 -14.28 5.62 20.00
C GLY A 130 -13.52 4.30 19.86
N ASN A 131 -14.21 3.14 19.98
CA ASN A 131 -13.59 1.86 19.70
C ASN A 131 -13.61 1.60 18.19
N THR A 132 -12.53 1.07 17.64
CA THR A 132 -12.50 0.59 16.26
C THR A 132 -13.47 -0.56 16.08
N LEU A 133 -14.38 -0.42 15.14
CA LEU A 133 -15.15 -1.57 14.66
C LEU A 133 -14.21 -2.42 13.80
N ASP A 134 -14.07 -3.71 14.15
CA ASP A 134 -13.30 -4.69 13.35
C ASP A 134 -13.94 -4.94 11.96
N GLU A 135 -15.09 -4.34 11.72
CA GLU A 135 -15.81 -4.43 10.46
C GLU A 135 -15.62 -3.15 9.66
N ALA A 136 -15.35 -3.35 8.41
CA ALA A 136 -15.21 -2.33 7.41
C ALA A 136 -16.32 -1.28 7.45
N TYR A 137 -15.91 -0.05 7.22
CA TYR A 137 -16.80 1.11 7.17
C TYR A 137 -18.09 0.83 6.37
N GLU A 138 -19.26 1.07 6.99
CA GLU A 138 -20.57 0.78 6.38
C GLU A 138 -20.76 1.45 5.00
N GLY A 139 -20.11 2.58 4.76
CA GLY A 139 -20.11 3.27 3.47
C GLY A 139 -19.47 2.47 2.33
N ILE A 140 -18.49 1.61 2.62
CA ILE A 140 -17.93 0.68 1.66
C ILE A 140 -18.88 -0.50 1.46
N LEU A 141 -19.34 -1.10 2.56
CA LEU A 141 -20.16 -2.31 2.52
C LEU A 141 -21.51 -2.10 1.83
N ASN A 142 -22.09 -0.91 1.97
CA ASN A 142 -23.43 -0.61 1.49
C ASN A 142 -23.47 0.15 0.16
N ASN A 143 -22.31 0.48 -0.44
CA ASN A 143 -22.25 1.21 -1.69
C ASN A 143 -21.67 0.35 -2.82
N PRO A 144 -22.45 0.02 -3.88
CA PRO A 144 -21.98 -0.82 -4.98
C PRO A 144 -20.91 -0.16 -5.88
N LYS A 145 -20.58 1.11 -5.63
CA LYS A 145 -19.58 1.87 -6.37
C LYS A 145 -18.33 2.19 -5.54
N VAL A 146 -18.23 1.65 -4.32
CA VAL A 146 -17.10 1.88 -3.41
C VAL A 146 -16.50 0.54 -2.99
N CYS A 147 -15.18 0.45 -3.05
CA CYS A 147 -14.44 -0.73 -2.58
C CYS A 147 -13.12 -0.34 -1.95
N TYR A 148 -12.52 -1.29 -1.26
CA TYR A 148 -11.15 -1.24 -0.76
C TYR A 148 -10.29 -2.33 -1.40
N VAL A 149 -9.08 -1.95 -1.80
CA VAL A 149 -8.03 -2.88 -2.29
C VAL A 149 -6.79 -2.69 -1.42
N GLY A 150 -6.37 -3.76 -0.76
CA GLY A 150 -5.21 -3.70 0.13
C GLY A 150 -4.82 -5.07 0.67
N ALA A 151 -4.08 -5.07 1.77
CA ALA A 151 -3.60 -6.28 2.42
C ALA A 151 -3.88 -6.22 3.93
N ASP A 152 -4.15 -7.38 4.55
CA ASP A 152 -4.41 -7.47 6.00
C ASP A 152 -3.11 -7.30 6.78
N ALA A 153 -2.89 -6.13 7.37
CA ALA A 153 -1.68 -5.82 8.09
C ALA A 153 -1.42 -6.70 9.33
N ARG A 154 -2.45 -7.38 9.86
CA ARG A 154 -2.28 -8.41 10.91
C ARG A 154 -1.40 -9.55 10.42
N GLN A 155 -1.55 -9.94 9.15
CA GLN A 155 -0.71 -10.97 8.53
C GLN A 155 0.75 -10.52 8.45
N SER A 156 1.01 -9.25 8.08
CA SER A 156 2.40 -8.76 7.99
C SER A 156 3.09 -8.69 9.34
N GLY A 157 2.39 -8.20 10.39
CA GLY A 157 2.91 -8.24 11.76
C GLY A 157 3.23 -9.68 12.21
N THR A 158 2.27 -10.60 12.03
CA THR A 158 2.49 -12.01 12.34
C THR A 158 3.72 -12.56 11.64
N TYR A 159 3.92 -12.25 10.36
CA TYR A 159 5.07 -12.71 9.60
C TYR A 159 6.40 -12.09 10.08
N GLN A 160 6.42 -10.86 10.57
CA GLN A 160 7.60 -10.28 11.23
C GLN A 160 8.00 -11.09 12.46
N GLY A 161 7.04 -11.41 13.35
CA GLY A 161 7.31 -12.26 14.51
C GLY A 161 7.77 -13.67 14.12
N GLU A 162 7.16 -14.28 13.10
CA GLU A 162 7.57 -15.61 12.60
C GLU A 162 8.98 -15.61 11.98
N LEU A 163 9.41 -14.50 11.34
CA LEU A 163 10.80 -14.36 10.87
C LEU A 163 11.79 -14.38 12.03
N ILE A 164 11.46 -13.76 13.17
CA ILE A 164 12.27 -13.82 14.40
C ILE A 164 12.26 -15.23 15.00
N LEU A 165 11.10 -15.89 15.08
CA LEU A 165 11.00 -17.28 15.57
C LEU A 165 11.79 -18.27 14.69
N ALA A 166 12.00 -17.97 13.41
CA ALA A 166 12.78 -18.81 12.51
C ALA A 166 14.31 -18.68 12.68
N THR A 167 14.79 -17.70 13.47
CA THR A 167 16.22 -17.54 13.78
C THR A 167 16.71 -18.65 14.71
N ALA A 168 18.03 -18.89 14.75
CA ALA A 168 18.63 -20.01 15.46
C ALA A 168 18.31 -20.05 16.97
N ASN A 169 18.23 -18.88 17.61
CA ASN A 169 17.88 -18.70 19.03
C ASN A 169 16.47 -18.17 19.24
N GLN A 170 15.68 -18.09 18.15
CA GLN A 170 14.28 -17.66 18.17
C GLN A 170 14.08 -16.27 18.81
N GLY A 171 15.05 -15.37 18.57
CA GLY A 171 15.03 -13.98 19.06
C GLY A 171 15.74 -13.74 20.39
N ASP A 172 15.94 -14.75 21.22
CA ASP A 172 16.64 -14.69 22.50
C ASP A 172 18.14 -14.91 22.29
N ILE A 173 18.87 -13.83 22.00
CA ILE A 173 20.28 -13.86 21.61
C ILE A 173 21.19 -14.10 22.82
N ASN A 174 20.87 -13.45 23.94
CA ASN A 174 21.67 -13.51 25.17
C ASN A 174 21.38 -14.75 26.02
N GLY A 175 20.29 -15.50 25.75
CA GLY A 175 19.91 -16.73 26.41
C GLY A 175 19.31 -16.54 27.80
N ASP A 176 18.75 -15.37 28.11
CA ASP A 176 18.17 -15.08 29.43
C ASP A 176 16.71 -15.53 29.57
N GLY A 177 16.13 -16.09 28.50
CA GLY A 177 14.78 -16.63 28.45
C GLY A 177 13.71 -15.62 28.04
N LYS A 178 14.08 -14.45 27.57
CA LYS A 178 13.17 -13.43 27.04
C LYS A 178 13.75 -12.82 25.74
N ILE A 179 12.88 -12.21 24.95
CA ILE A 179 13.24 -11.48 23.74
C ILE A 179 13.07 -9.99 24.04
N SER A 180 14.18 -9.27 24.15
CA SER A 180 14.18 -7.84 24.42
C SER A 180 14.23 -7.07 23.12
N TYR A 181 13.21 -6.23 22.86
CA TYR A 181 13.03 -5.58 21.57
C TYR A 181 12.78 -4.08 21.67
N ILE A 182 13.05 -3.39 20.56
CA ILE A 182 12.56 -2.04 20.30
C ILE A 182 11.59 -2.07 19.11
N MET A 183 10.61 -1.15 19.13
CA MET A 183 9.59 -1.00 18.10
C MET A 183 9.64 0.39 17.47
N ILE A 184 9.83 0.47 16.16
CA ILE A 184 9.76 1.71 15.38
C ILE A 184 8.48 1.67 14.57
N GLN A 185 7.49 2.43 15.05
CA GLN A 185 6.13 2.42 14.54
C GLN A 185 5.96 3.36 13.34
N GLY A 186 5.01 3.03 12.47
CA GLY A 186 4.53 3.92 11.43
C GLY A 186 3.69 5.08 11.98
N ASP A 187 2.85 5.63 11.11
CA ASP A 187 1.89 6.67 11.44
C ASP A 187 0.75 6.07 12.31
N PRO A 188 0.52 6.58 13.52
CA PRO A 188 -0.52 6.05 14.42
C PRO A 188 -1.95 6.25 13.88
N GLU A 189 -2.16 7.18 12.94
CA GLU A 189 -3.45 7.37 12.24
C GLU A 189 -3.67 6.36 11.11
N ASN A 190 -2.73 5.44 10.90
CA ASN A 190 -2.85 4.33 9.98
C ASN A 190 -2.95 3.01 10.75
N ILE A 191 -4.05 2.28 10.54
CA ILE A 191 -4.30 0.99 11.21
C ILE A 191 -3.20 -0.03 10.94
N ASP A 192 -2.54 0.02 9.78
CA ASP A 192 -1.43 -0.88 9.47
C ASP A 192 -0.31 -0.78 10.49
N ALA A 193 0.01 0.45 10.97
CA ALA A 193 1.02 0.64 12.00
C ALA A 193 0.63 -0.03 13.32
N GLN A 194 -0.64 0.07 13.70
CA GLN A 194 -1.15 -0.55 14.92
C GLN A 194 -1.11 -2.08 14.81
N TYR A 195 -1.61 -2.64 13.71
CA TYR A 195 -1.64 -4.09 13.52
C TYR A 195 -0.23 -4.69 13.35
N ARG A 196 0.67 -4.05 12.60
CA ARG A 196 2.08 -4.51 12.50
C ARG A 196 2.76 -4.51 13.85
N THR A 197 2.54 -3.46 14.67
CA THR A 197 3.08 -3.36 16.03
C THR A 197 2.53 -4.45 16.94
N GLU A 198 1.22 -4.64 16.98
CA GLU A 198 0.57 -5.62 17.85
C GLU A 198 0.91 -7.05 17.45
N PHE A 199 0.69 -7.40 16.17
CA PHE A 199 0.76 -8.78 15.72
C PHE A 199 2.18 -9.32 15.59
N SER A 200 3.21 -8.46 15.43
CA SER A 200 4.61 -8.90 15.49
C SER A 200 5.00 -9.43 16.87
N VAL A 201 4.57 -8.73 17.91
CA VAL A 201 4.77 -9.14 19.30
C VAL A 201 3.86 -10.30 19.67
N LYS A 202 2.60 -10.27 19.21
CA LYS A 202 1.63 -11.33 19.45
C LYS A 202 2.10 -12.67 18.90
N ALA A 203 2.72 -12.71 17.72
CA ALA A 203 3.26 -13.95 17.17
C ALA A 203 4.33 -14.59 18.05
N LEU A 204 5.16 -13.79 18.74
CA LEU A 204 6.15 -14.28 19.70
C LEU A 204 5.45 -14.83 20.96
N THR A 205 4.50 -14.09 21.52
CA THR A 205 3.80 -14.50 22.74
C THR A 205 2.89 -15.73 22.52
N ASP A 206 2.24 -15.82 21.36
CA ASP A 206 1.46 -17.01 20.97
C ASP A 206 2.34 -18.26 20.81
N ALA A 207 3.62 -18.08 20.42
CA ALA A 207 4.63 -19.14 20.41
C ALA A 207 5.20 -19.46 21.81
N GLY A 208 4.67 -18.87 22.87
CA GLY A 208 5.08 -19.10 24.25
C GLY A 208 6.36 -18.38 24.66
N LYS A 209 6.82 -17.36 23.89
CA LYS A 209 7.99 -16.57 24.25
C LYS A 209 7.63 -15.48 25.27
N THR A 210 8.55 -15.23 26.20
CA THR A 210 8.51 -14.02 27.02
C THR A 210 9.14 -12.89 26.24
N VAL A 211 8.51 -11.72 26.22
CA VAL A 211 8.99 -10.55 25.48
C VAL A 211 9.15 -9.34 26.41
N GLU A 212 10.13 -8.50 26.16
CA GLU A 212 10.33 -7.24 26.89
C GLU A 212 10.49 -6.10 25.88
N CYS A 213 9.56 -5.14 25.92
CA CYS A 213 9.66 -3.91 25.13
C CYS A 213 10.59 -2.92 25.86
N LEU A 214 11.75 -2.66 25.30
CA LEU A 214 12.72 -1.70 25.86
C LEU A 214 12.38 -0.27 25.45
N ASP A 215 11.93 -0.07 24.20
CA ASP A 215 11.52 1.22 23.66
C ASP A 215 10.51 1.04 22.53
N SER A 216 9.58 2.00 22.39
CA SER A 216 8.57 2.00 21.33
C SER A 216 8.27 3.42 20.91
N GLN A 217 8.66 3.80 19.69
CA GLN A 217 8.61 5.17 19.20
C GLN A 217 8.01 5.29 17.80
N VAL A 218 7.38 6.42 17.51
CA VAL A 218 6.74 6.70 16.23
C VAL A 218 7.75 7.30 15.25
N GLY A 219 8.04 6.57 14.17
CA GLY A 219 8.93 6.96 13.08
C GLY A 219 8.20 7.49 11.84
N ASN A 220 6.86 7.42 11.79
CA ASN A 220 6.03 7.96 10.70
C ASN A 220 6.48 7.51 9.29
N TRP A 221 6.90 6.27 9.13
CA TRP A 221 7.37 5.67 7.88
C TRP A 221 8.69 6.26 7.34
N ASP A 222 9.29 7.22 8.07
CA ASP A 222 10.45 7.99 7.63
C ASP A 222 11.77 7.29 7.96
N GLN A 223 12.64 7.13 6.94
CA GLN A 223 13.93 6.46 7.07
C GLN A 223 14.89 7.17 8.04
N THR A 224 14.93 8.51 7.99
CA THR A 224 15.80 9.31 8.86
C THR A 224 15.38 9.17 10.31
N LYS A 225 14.07 9.19 10.56
CA LYS A 225 13.54 8.93 11.91
C LYS A 225 13.82 7.50 12.36
N GLY A 226 13.70 6.52 11.49
CA GLY A 226 14.09 5.15 11.79
C GLY A 226 15.54 5.06 12.29
N GLN A 227 16.46 5.77 11.63
CA GLN A 227 17.86 5.83 12.03
C GLN A 227 18.03 6.54 13.40
N GLU A 228 17.42 7.71 13.58
CA GLU A 228 17.53 8.48 14.83
C GLU A 228 17.01 7.72 16.04
N LEU A 229 15.82 7.12 15.91
CA LEU A 229 15.16 6.39 16.99
C LEU A 229 15.94 5.12 17.36
N CYS A 230 16.41 4.36 16.38
CA CYS A 230 17.24 3.19 16.62
C CYS A 230 18.57 3.56 17.29
N ALA A 231 19.27 4.61 16.81
CA ALA A 231 20.52 5.08 17.41
C ALA A 231 20.33 5.50 18.87
N ASN A 232 19.24 6.18 19.18
CA ASN A 232 18.90 6.60 20.54
C ASN A 232 18.66 5.37 21.45
N ALA A 233 17.86 4.42 20.99
CA ALA A 233 17.56 3.21 21.74
C ALA A 233 18.83 2.36 21.97
N LEU A 234 19.69 2.20 20.96
CA LEU A 234 20.97 1.48 21.11
C LEU A 234 21.92 2.20 22.07
N THR A 235 21.87 3.54 22.14
CA THR A 235 22.68 4.30 23.11
C THR A 235 22.20 4.08 24.55
N VAL A 236 20.90 3.95 24.76
CA VAL A 236 20.30 3.78 26.10
C VAL A 236 20.40 2.32 26.56
N HIS A 237 20.09 1.36 25.71
CA HIS A 237 19.92 -0.05 26.07
C HIS A 237 21.11 -0.93 25.63
N GLY A 238 21.97 -0.44 24.73
CA GLY A 238 23.17 -1.17 24.30
C GLY A 238 22.87 -2.55 23.73
N TYR A 239 23.55 -3.55 24.28
CA TYR A 239 23.41 -4.96 23.85
C TYR A 239 22.15 -5.65 24.42
N ASP A 240 21.39 -5.00 25.28
CA ASP A 240 20.10 -5.55 25.73
C ASP A 240 19.05 -5.54 24.60
N VAL A 241 19.23 -4.72 23.53
CA VAL A 241 18.38 -4.77 22.34
C VAL A 241 18.74 -5.98 21.49
N GLU A 242 17.85 -6.96 21.42
CA GLU A 242 18.05 -8.19 20.63
C GLU A 242 17.31 -8.12 19.29
N VAL A 243 16.13 -7.47 19.26
CA VAL A 243 15.29 -7.36 18.06
C VAL A 243 14.87 -5.92 17.82
N VAL A 244 14.99 -5.50 16.58
CA VAL A 244 14.44 -4.23 16.07
C VAL A 244 13.29 -4.55 15.14
N PHE A 245 12.07 -4.25 15.57
CA PHE A 245 10.89 -4.27 14.73
C PHE A 245 10.67 -2.90 14.11
N CYS A 246 10.59 -2.84 12.78
CA CYS A 246 10.18 -1.65 12.06
C CYS A 246 8.88 -1.94 11.30
N ASN A 247 7.90 -1.04 11.38
CA ASN A 247 6.63 -1.24 10.69
C ASN A 247 6.76 -1.13 9.16
N ASN A 248 7.87 -0.57 8.62
CA ASN A 248 8.20 -0.63 7.19
C ASN A 248 9.71 -0.73 6.93
N ASP A 249 10.07 -1.02 5.69
CA ASP A 249 11.46 -1.15 5.27
C ASP A 249 12.20 0.19 5.22
N GLY A 250 11.51 1.29 4.92
CA GLY A 250 12.14 2.61 4.97
C GLY A 250 12.76 2.89 6.35
N MET A 251 11.99 2.70 7.42
CA MET A 251 12.50 2.83 8.80
C MET A 251 13.54 1.75 9.12
N ALA A 252 13.38 0.51 8.62
CA ALA A 252 14.33 -0.57 8.83
C ALA A 252 15.70 -0.28 8.19
N MET A 253 15.75 0.32 7.00
CA MET A 253 17.00 0.75 6.36
C MET A 253 17.69 1.88 7.14
N GLY A 254 16.89 2.78 7.73
CA GLY A 254 17.41 3.76 8.69
C GLY A 254 17.99 3.09 9.94
N ALA A 255 17.26 2.16 10.55
CA ALA A 255 17.70 1.38 11.71
C ALA A 255 18.96 0.56 11.41
N LEU A 256 19.08 -0.04 10.21
CA LEU A 256 20.29 -0.74 9.76
C LEU A 256 21.51 0.19 9.81
N THR A 257 21.38 1.41 9.34
CA THR A 257 22.46 2.41 9.39
C THR A 257 22.89 2.70 10.84
N ALA A 258 21.96 2.79 11.77
CA ALA A 258 22.23 2.98 13.19
C ALA A 258 22.94 1.76 13.82
N ILE A 259 22.46 0.55 13.52
CA ILE A 259 23.02 -0.72 13.96
C ILE A 259 24.48 -0.85 13.52
N GLN A 260 24.76 -0.61 12.23
CA GLN A 260 26.11 -0.67 11.67
C GLN A 260 27.02 0.42 12.29
N THR A 261 26.50 1.62 12.50
CA THR A 261 27.24 2.72 13.16
C THR A 261 27.59 2.38 14.60
N ALA A 262 26.72 1.66 15.31
CA ALA A 262 26.96 1.18 16.66
C ALA A 262 27.95 -0.02 16.71
N GLY A 263 28.41 -0.50 15.54
CA GLY A 263 29.32 -1.64 15.41
C GLY A 263 28.67 -2.98 15.70
N ARG A 264 27.34 -3.06 15.61
CA ARG A 264 26.58 -4.30 15.81
C ARG A 264 26.36 -5.03 14.48
N ILE A 265 26.19 -6.34 14.53
CA ILE A 265 26.09 -7.22 13.37
C ILE A 265 24.75 -7.95 13.39
N VAL A 266 23.92 -7.69 12.37
CA VAL A 266 22.64 -8.37 12.21
C VAL A 266 22.86 -9.87 12.00
N GLY A 267 22.09 -10.69 12.71
CA GLY A 267 22.19 -12.15 12.67
C GLY A 267 23.20 -12.73 13.66
N GLU A 268 24.05 -11.90 14.28
CA GLU A 268 25.00 -12.31 15.31
C GLU A 268 24.57 -11.81 16.70
N ASP A 269 24.39 -10.51 16.86
CA ASP A 269 24.11 -9.87 18.15
C ASP A 269 22.85 -9.00 18.16
N ILE A 270 22.16 -8.88 17.02
CA ILE A 270 20.89 -8.18 16.88
C ILE A 270 20.11 -8.72 15.66
N TYR A 271 18.78 -8.69 15.72
CA TYR A 271 17.91 -8.97 14.59
C TYR A 271 17.17 -7.71 14.13
N LEU A 272 16.90 -7.61 12.82
CA LEU A 272 16.20 -6.50 12.20
C LEU A 272 15.17 -7.02 11.21
N VAL A 273 13.91 -6.61 11.37
CA VAL A 273 12.82 -6.97 10.45
C VAL A 273 11.99 -5.74 10.05
N GLY A 274 11.55 -5.73 8.78
CA GLY A 274 10.72 -4.68 8.20
C GLY A 274 9.46 -5.23 7.53
N VAL A 275 8.81 -4.40 6.74
CA VAL A 275 7.68 -4.72 5.85
C VAL A 275 7.83 -3.87 4.60
N ASP A 276 7.45 -4.38 3.46
CA ASP A 276 7.24 -3.88 2.10
C ASP A 276 8.06 -4.65 1.06
N ALA A 277 9.19 -5.26 1.43
CA ALA A 277 10.18 -5.86 0.55
C ALA A 277 10.69 -4.87 -0.51
N LEU A 278 11.06 -3.66 -0.06
CA LEU A 278 11.74 -2.69 -0.93
C LEU A 278 13.03 -3.30 -1.51
N PRO A 279 13.42 -2.93 -2.74
CA PRO A 279 14.61 -3.51 -3.38
C PRO A 279 15.88 -3.45 -2.52
N GLU A 280 16.11 -2.35 -1.81
CA GLU A 280 17.25 -2.18 -0.90
C GLU A 280 17.19 -3.09 0.34
N ALA A 281 15.99 -3.34 0.86
CA ALA A 281 15.81 -4.27 1.98
C ALA A 281 16.03 -5.72 1.54
N VAL A 282 15.53 -6.11 0.37
CA VAL A 282 15.78 -7.43 -0.22
C VAL A 282 17.27 -7.64 -0.45
N GLU A 283 18.00 -6.63 -0.93
CA GLU A 283 19.46 -6.73 -1.10
C GLU A 283 20.19 -6.84 0.25
N ALA A 284 19.76 -6.06 1.26
CA ALA A 284 20.33 -6.19 2.62
C ALA A 284 20.11 -7.59 3.21
N ILE A 285 18.97 -8.23 2.95
CA ILE A 285 18.69 -9.61 3.36
C ILE A 285 19.64 -10.61 2.64
N LYS A 286 19.89 -10.44 1.34
CA LYS A 286 20.84 -11.26 0.57
C LYS A 286 22.23 -11.19 1.17
N LEU A 287 22.69 -10.00 1.53
CA LEU A 287 23.99 -9.76 2.15
C LEU A 287 24.05 -10.27 3.60
N GLY A 288 22.93 -10.41 4.28
CA GLY A 288 22.84 -10.81 5.69
C GLY A 288 22.83 -9.62 6.65
N ASP A 289 22.67 -8.40 6.13
CA ASP A 289 22.57 -7.14 6.88
C ASP A 289 21.16 -6.88 7.43
N MET A 290 20.19 -7.69 7.03
CA MET A 290 18.81 -7.65 7.54
C MET A 290 18.30 -9.08 7.71
N THR A 291 17.55 -9.35 8.78
CA THR A 291 17.03 -10.69 9.10
C THR A 291 15.95 -11.12 8.12
N GLY A 292 15.07 -10.22 7.76
CA GLY A 292 13.96 -10.46 6.83
C GLY A 292 13.02 -9.28 6.73
N THR A 293 12.13 -9.36 5.75
CA THR A 293 11.03 -8.43 5.57
C THR A 293 9.76 -9.18 5.15
N VAL A 294 8.68 -8.47 4.97
CA VAL A 294 7.40 -9.02 4.51
C VAL A 294 7.00 -8.29 3.24
N LEU A 295 6.89 -9.00 2.12
CA LEU A 295 6.45 -8.41 0.86
C LEU A 295 5.01 -7.92 0.99
N ASN A 296 4.84 -6.62 0.89
CA ASN A 296 3.59 -5.93 0.63
C ASN A 296 3.49 -5.79 -0.90
N ASP A 297 2.70 -6.65 -1.54
CA ASP A 297 2.70 -6.79 -3.00
C ASP A 297 2.08 -5.56 -3.69
N HIS A 298 2.90 -4.53 -3.92
CA HIS A 298 2.47 -3.31 -4.61
C HIS A 298 2.03 -3.56 -6.06
N ILE A 299 2.56 -4.58 -6.75
CA ILE A 299 2.15 -4.94 -8.11
C ILE A 299 0.76 -5.55 -8.08
N GLY A 300 0.54 -6.58 -7.27
CA GLY A 300 -0.75 -7.25 -7.13
C GLY A 300 -1.85 -6.28 -6.68
N GLN A 301 -1.56 -5.43 -5.70
CA GLN A 301 -2.52 -4.42 -5.22
C GLN A 301 -2.81 -3.35 -6.28
N SER A 302 -1.79 -2.84 -6.99
CA SER A 302 -1.98 -1.84 -8.04
C SER A 302 -2.82 -2.39 -9.20
N HIS A 303 -2.53 -3.62 -9.64
CA HIS A 303 -3.30 -4.26 -10.70
C HIS A 303 -4.75 -4.49 -10.26
N ALA A 304 -4.98 -5.00 -9.06
CA ALA A 304 -6.34 -5.18 -8.53
C ALA A 304 -7.10 -3.85 -8.46
N ALA A 305 -6.47 -2.76 -7.98
CA ALA A 305 -7.10 -1.45 -7.90
C ALA A 305 -7.48 -0.90 -9.28
N VAL A 306 -6.61 -1.06 -10.27
CA VAL A 306 -6.87 -0.62 -11.66
C VAL A 306 -7.96 -1.48 -12.30
N ASP A 307 -7.91 -2.80 -12.14
CA ASP A 307 -8.93 -3.70 -12.70
C ASP A 307 -10.32 -3.37 -12.16
N VAL A 308 -10.44 -3.13 -10.84
CA VAL A 308 -11.70 -2.73 -10.22
C VAL A 308 -12.15 -1.34 -10.69
N ALA A 309 -11.24 -0.37 -10.82
CA ALA A 309 -11.56 0.93 -11.39
C ALA A 309 -12.11 0.80 -12.82
N VAL A 310 -11.51 -0.07 -13.64
CA VAL A 310 -11.99 -0.34 -15.01
C VAL A 310 -13.35 -1.05 -15.02
N GLN A 311 -13.61 -1.99 -14.10
CA GLN A 311 -14.93 -2.61 -13.93
C GLN A 311 -15.99 -1.56 -13.60
N LEU A 312 -15.71 -0.67 -12.64
CA LEU A 312 -16.59 0.46 -12.28
C LEU A 312 -16.87 1.39 -13.45
N LEU A 313 -15.86 1.73 -14.27
CA LEU A 313 -16.02 2.54 -15.49
C LEU A 313 -16.89 1.87 -16.55
N LYS A 314 -16.98 0.54 -16.56
CA LYS A 314 -17.87 -0.25 -17.43
C LYS A 314 -19.25 -0.46 -16.83
N GLY A 315 -19.47 -0.09 -15.57
CA GLY A 315 -20.73 -0.34 -14.85
C GLY A 315 -20.91 -1.80 -14.44
N GLU A 316 -19.82 -2.55 -14.29
CA GLU A 316 -19.81 -3.93 -13.84
C GLU A 316 -19.97 -4.00 -12.32
N GLU A 317 -20.50 -5.12 -11.82
CA GLU A 317 -20.58 -5.38 -10.37
C GLU A 317 -19.19 -5.66 -9.79
N ILE A 318 -18.93 -5.13 -8.60
CA ILE A 318 -17.67 -5.30 -7.88
C ILE A 318 -17.89 -5.91 -6.49
N GLN A 319 -16.81 -6.39 -5.87
CA GLN A 319 -16.78 -6.74 -4.45
C GLN A 319 -16.42 -5.50 -3.62
N ASN A 320 -16.82 -5.49 -2.34
CA ASN A 320 -16.45 -4.39 -1.44
C ASN A 320 -14.97 -4.43 -1.02
N TYR A 321 -14.36 -5.63 -0.98
CA TYR A 321 -12.99 -5.85 -0.53
C TYR A 321 -12.24 -6.76 -1.48
N TYR A 322 -10.98 -6.36 -1.78
CA TYR A 322 -10.01 -7.12 -2.55
C TYR A 322 -8.72 -7.23 -1.74
N TRP A 323 -8.49 -8.42 -1.17
CA TRP A 323 -7.35 -8.68 -0.33
C TRP A 323 -6.21 -9.31 -1.12
N VAL A 324 -5.02 -8.70 -1.02
CA VAL A 324 -3.76 -9.24 -1.56
C VAL A 324 -2.90 -9.72 -0.40
N ASN A 325 -2.49 -10.97 -0.42
CA ASN A 325 -1.74 -11.56 0.68
C ASN A 325 -0.31 -11.04 0.77
N TYR A 326 0.16 -10.89 1.99
CA TYR A 326 1.58 -10.69 2.27
C TYR A 326 2.40 -11.98 2.04
N VAL A 327 3.72 -11.84 1.83
CA VAL A 327 4.65 -12.96 1.70
C VAL A 327 5.90 -12.71 2.56
N LYS A 328 6.32 -13.70 3.35
CA LYS A 328 7.58 -13.62 4.11
C LYS A 328 8.78 -13.61 3.18
N VAL A 329 9.70 -12.71 3.40
CA VAL A 329 10.96 -12.58 2.66
C VAL A 329 12.12 -12.78 3.61
N ASP A 330 12.60 -14.00 3.65
CA ASP A 330 13.83 -14.40 4.32
C ASP A 330 15.00 -14.48 3.32
N LYS A 331 16.16 -14.89 3.80
CA LYS A 331 17.35 -15.03 2.96
C LYS A 331 17.18 -16.03 1.82
N ALA A 332 16.40 -17.11 2.02
CA ALA A 332 16.16 -18.11 0.99
C ALA A 332 15.25 -17.56 -0.12
N TYR A 333 14.20 -16.86 0.26
CA TYR A 333 13.32 -16.17 -0.69
C TYR A 333 14.08 -15.08 -1.46
N ALA A 334 14.82 -14.21 -0.75
CA ALA A 334 15.56 -13.12 -1.36
C ALA A 334 16.60 -13.63 -2.38
N ALA A 335 17.29 -14.74 -2.09
CA ALA A 335 18.28 -15.33 -2.99
C ALA A 335 17.65 -15.96 -4.26
N ALA A 336 16.35 -16.19 -4.28
CA ALA A 336 15.63 -16.76 -5.43
C ALA A 336 15.10 -15.68 -6.40
N GLN A 337 15.15 -14.40 -6.00
CA GLN A 337 14.77 -13.24 -6.80
C GLN A 337 15.99 -12.68 -7.54
#